data_800bf13c3ea476058e3acc28bcb73aaf
#
_entry.id   800bf13c3ea476058e3acc28bcb73aaf
#
_cell.length_a   1.000
_cell.length_b   1.000
_cell.length_c   1.000
_cell.angle_alpha   90.00
_cell.angle_beta   90.00
_cell.angle_gamma   90.00
#
_symmetry.space_group_name_H-M   'P 1'
#
loop_
_entity.id
_entity.type
_entity.pdbx_description
1 polymer ?
#
loop_
_entity_poly.entity_id
_entity_poly.type
_entity_poly.pdbx_seq_one_letter_code
_entity_poly.pdbx_strand_id
1 'polypeptide(L)'
;MSKPRVVAVGGPTASGKTALSVALARAFDGEIINADSMQIYKNLDVGTAKPSAEERQGIPHYLLDFLSPETPYSVAEFTAAADPLIRDITARGRLPLVVGGTGLYITSLLSGMAFAPEKTDPAIRARLQARADTEGGAALYAELQKIDPDYAAQVHPNNLPRVIRALELFEATGRRMSDQRREARPAEAPYHALCLCLTCRDRAVLYSRIDRRVDEMVENGVLDEARQVYDHRDAYRTAAQAIGYKEFFPYFEGTANLTECTERLKQATRNYAKRQLTWFRRQNDAVWLYLDEEDITERACTLVRAFLHNEE
;
A
#
# COMPACT_ATOMS: atom_id res chain seq x y z
N MET A 1 24.29 -4.19 18.62
CA MET A 1 24.32 -4.09 17.13
C MET A 1 23.65 -2.78 16.75
N SER A 2 24.22 -2.02 15.83
CA SER A 2 23.58 -0.81 15.30
C SER A 2 22.27 -1.18 14.59
N LYS A 3 21.27 -0.26 14.60
CA LYS A 3 20.00 -0.46 13.89
C LYS A 3 20.27 -0.55 12.38
N PRO A 4 19.62 -1.46 11.64
CA PRO A 4 19.71 -1.50 10.18
C PRO A 4 19.33 -0.15 9.56
N ARG A 5 20.11 0.29 8.56
CA ARG A 5 19.77 1.44 7.73
C ARG A 5 18.84 1.00 6.59
N VAL A 6 17.75 1.70 6.40
CA VAL A 6 16.72 1.38 5.40
C VAL A 6 16.37 2.62 4.60
N VAL A 7 16.31 2.51 3.29
CA VAL A 7 15.76 3.58 2.44
C VAL A 7 14.35 3.19 2.00
N ALA A 8 13.37 4.01 2.34
CA ALA A 8 12.00 3.83 1.86
C ALA A 8 11.71 4.77 0.69
N VAL A 9 11.14 4.23 -0.39
CA VAL A 9 10.71 5.01 -1.56
C VAL A 9 9.18 4.92 -1.68
N GLY A 10 8.51 5.95 -1.21
CA GLY A 10 7.05 6.07 -1.20
C GLY A 10 6.52 7.06 -2.23
N GLY A 11 5.20 7.11 -2.35
CA GLY A 11 4.53 8.08 -3.22
C GLY A 11 3.36 7.49 -4.00
N PRO A 12 2.58 8.32 -4.72
CA PRO A 12 1.42 7.89 -5.47
C PRO A 12 1.79 6.99 -6.65
N THR A 13 0.79 6.32 -7.20
CA THR A 13 0.95 5.62 -8.49
C THR A 13 1.38 6.60 -9.58
N ALA A 14 2.05 6.13 -10.62
CA ALA A 14 2.62 6.90 -11.72
C ALA A 14 3.70 7.94 -11.33
N SER A 15 4.25 7.89 -10.10
CA SER A 15 5.31 8.81 -9.65
C SER A 15 6.74 8.34 -9.91
N GLY A 16 6.96 7.27 -10.70
CA GLY A 16 8.31 6.84 -11.08
C GLY A 16 9.10 6.08 -9.99
N LYS A 17 8.43 5.57 -8.94
CA LYS A 17 9.09 4.82 -7.84
C LYS A 17 9.99 3.69 -8.32
N THR A 18 9.53 2.89 -9.28
CA THR A 18 10.28 1.74 -9.82
C THR A 18 11.61 2.19 -10.42
N ALA A 19 11.58 3.16 -11.31
CA ALA A 19 12.80 3.65 -11.97
C ALA A 19 13.81 4.22 -10.95
N LEU A 20 13.32 5.04 -9.99
CA LEU A 20 14.18 5.59 -8.95
C LEU A 20 14.76 4.49 -8.06
N SER A 21 13.94 3.53 -7.61
CA SER A 21 14.41 2.47 -6.71
C SER A 21 15.44 1.56 -7.35
N VAL A 22 15.28 1.24 -8.65
CA VAL A 22 16.28 0.46 -9.40
C VAL A 22 17.58 1.27 -9.58
N ALA A 23 17.49 2.58 -9.87
CA ALA A 23 18.65 3.44 -9.94
C ALA A 23 19.42 3.51 -8.61
N LEU A 24 18.71 3.65 -7.48
CA LEU A 24 19.29 3.64 -6.14
C LEU A 24 19.90 2.27 -5.79
N ALA A 25 19.19 1.17 -6.12
CA ALA A 25 19.72 -0.17 -5.88
C ALA A 25 21.04 -0.42 -6.63
N ARG A 26 21.16 0.04 -7.86
CA ARG A 26 22.40 -0.03 -8.63
C ARG A 26 23.53 0.84 -8.06
N ALA A 27 23.19 2.06 -7.62
CA ALA A 27 24.17 3.02 -7.12
C ALA A 27 24.75 2.64 -5.73
N PHE A 28 23.98 1.90 -4.92
CA PHE A 28 24.32 1.61 -3.52
C PHE A 28 24.31 0.11 -3.18
N ASP A 29 24.48 -0.77 -4.17
CA ASP A 29 24.42 -2.24 -4.02
C ASP A 29 23.22 -2.68 -3.18
N GLY A 30 22.02 -2.21 -3.55
CA GLY A 30 20.79 -2.42 -2.80
C GLY A 30 19.93 -3.53 -3.36
N GLU A 31 18.99 -3.99 -2.53
CA GLU A 31 17.93 -4.94 -2.91
C GLU A 31 16.56 -4.39 -2.51
N ILE A 32 15.54 -4.67 -3.30
CA ILE A 32 14.22 -4.06 -3.17
C ILE A 32 13.25 -5.01 -2.47
N ILE A 33 12.54 -4.49 -1.47
CA ILE A 33 11.41 -5.13 -0.80
C ILE A 33 10.15 -4.37 -1.25
N ASN A 34 9.29 -5.03 -2.01
CA ASN A 34 8.05 -4.44 -2.51
C ASN A 34 7.05 -4.19 -1.37
N ALA A 35 6.55 -2.97 -1.27
CA ALA A 35 5.54 -2.51 -0.31
C ALA A 35 4.25 -2.04 -1.02
N ASP A 36 3.84 -2.76 -2.05
CA ASP A 36 2.55 -2.59 -2.72
C ASP A 36 1.65 -3.80 -2.44
N SER A 37 0.45 -3.56 -1.93
CA SER A 37 -0.48 -4.60 -1.49
C SER A 37 -1.15 -5.36 -2.63
N MET A 38 -0.97 -4.92 -3.90
CA MET A 38 -1.56 -5.59 -5.06
C MET A 38 -0.52 -6.29 -5.92
N GLN A 39 0.71 -5.78 -6.00
CA GLN A 39 1.79 -6.38 -6.77
C GLN A 39 2.34 -7.69 -6.17
N ILE A 40 1.88 -8.07 -4.99
CA ILE A 40 2.18 -9.35 -4.35
C ILE A 40 1.54 -10.54 -5.07
N TYR A 41 0.42 -10.32 -5.75
CA TYR A 41 -0.38 -11.38 -6.35
C TYR A 41 0.16 -11.82 -7.70
N LYS A 42 0.24 -13.14 -7.89
CA LYS A 42 0.62 -13.77 -9.16
C LYS A 42 -0.43 -13.54 -10.24
N ASN A 43 0.02 -13.39 -11.47
CA ASN A 43 -0.83 -13.23 -12.66
C ASN A 43 -1.72 -11.98 -12.64
N LEU A 44 -1.40 -11.00 -11.81
CA LEU A 44 -2.04 -9.70 -11.77
C LEU A 44 -0.95 -8.64 -12.03
N ASP A 45 -0.60 -8.44 -13.29
CA ASP A 45 0.61 -7.71 -13.69
C ASP A 45 0.28 -6.34 -14.25
N VAL A 46 -0.60 -6.28 -15.23
CA VAL A 46 -0.94 -5.05 -15.95
C VAL A 46 -1.74 -4.10 -15.07
N GLY A 47 -2.84 -4.57 -14.48
CA GLY A 47 -3.72 -3.75 -13.63
C GLY A 47 -3.06 -3.26 -12.34
N THR A 48 -2.05 -3.97 -11.84
CA THR A 48 -1.25 -3.56 -10.68
C THR A 48 -0.02 -2.73 -11.06
N ALA A 49 0.27 -2.60 -12.36
CA ALA A 49 1.52 -2.03 -12.88
C ALA A 49 2.76 -2.64 -12.22
N LYS A 50 2.79 -3.96 -12.14
CA LYS A 50 3.92 -4.73 -11.61
C LYS A 50 5.16 -4.50 -12.48
N PRO A 51 6.34 -4.25 -11.91
CA PRO A 51 7.55 -4.04 -12.69
C PRO A 51 7.93 -5.31 -13.47
N SER A 52 8.14 -5.18 -14.77
CA SER A 52 8.61 -6.26 -15.62
C SER A 52 10.03 -6.69 -15.27
N ALA A 53 10.47 -7.83 -15.79
CA ALA A 53 11.86 -8.29 -15.62
C ALA A 53 12.86 -7.27 -16.20
N GLU A 54 12.51 -6.63 -17.31
CA GLU A 54 13.31 -5.58 -17.93
C GLU A 54 13.40 -4.34 -17.06
N GLU A 55 12.28 -3.84 -16.52
CA GLU A 55 12.26 -2.69 -15.61
C GLU A 55 13.05 -2.95 -14.33
N ARG A 56 13.08 -4.19 -13.84
CA ARG A 56 13.86 -4.59 -12.65
C ARG A 56 15.36 -4.62 -12.89
N GLN A 57 15.83 -4.70 -14.14
CA GLN A 57 17.25 -4.66 -14.54
C GLN A 57 18.15 -5.62 -13.74
N GLY A 58 17.66 -6.81 -13.40
CA GLY A 58 18.40 -7.80 -12.62
C GLY A 58 18.50 -7.53 -11.11
N ILE A 59 17.95 -6.43 -10.59
CA ILE A 59 17.88 -6.15 -9.15
C ILE A 59 16.91 -7.13 -8.47
N PRO A 60 17.32 -7.77 -7.35
CA PRO A 60 16.43 -8.61 -6.56
C PRO A 60 15.23 -7.81 -6.02
N HIS A 61 14.03 -8.33 -6.25
CA HIS A 61 12.78 -7.78 -5.71
C HIS A 61 12.09 -8.85 -4.87
N TYR A 62 11.96 -8.61 -3.59
CA TYR A 62 11.27 -9.46 -2.63
C TYR A 62 9.83 -9.01 -2.44
N LEU A 63 8.97 -9.91 -2.02
CA LEU A 63 7.53 -9.68 -1.79
C LEU A 63 6.83 -9.13 -3.03
N LEU A 64 7.26 -9.58 -4.20
CA LEU A 64 6.69 -9.27 -5.50
C LEU A 64 6.26 -10.59 -6.15
N ASP A 65 5.04 -10.68 -6.70
CA ASP A 65 4.58 -11.80 -7.53
C ASP A 65 4.72 -13.19 -6.86
N PHE A 66 4.41 -13.31 -5.59
CA PHE A 66 4.66 -14.55 -4.84
C PHE A 66 3.39 -15.24 -4.31
N LEU A 67 2.26 -14.52 -4.20
CA LEU A 67 1.06 -14.98 -3.53
C LEU A 67 -0.08 -15.30 -4.53
N SER A 68 -0.87 -16.35 -4.25
CA SER A 68 -2.10 -16.60 -5.01
C SER A 68 -3.13 -15.49 -4.75
N PRO A 69 -3.88 -14.99 -5.77
CA PRO A 69 -4.94 -14.01 -5.59
C PRO A 69 -6.09 -14.45 -4.66
N GLU A 70 -6.21 -15.75 -4.42
CA GLU A 70 -7.18 -16.32 -3.47
C GLU A 70 -6.80 -16.09 -2.01
N THR A 71 -5.51 -15.85 -1.75
CA THR A 71 -4.98 -15.75 -0.39
C THR A 71 -5.05 -14.32 0.09
N PRO A 72 -5.74 -14.02 1.20
CA PRO A 72 -5.69 -12.70 1.79
C PRO A 72 -4.28 -12.38 2.32
N TYR A 73 -3.91 -11.12 2.32
CA TYR A 73 -2.62 -10.67 2.85
C TYR A 73 -2.77 -9.37 3.60
N SER A 74 -2.30 -9.35 4.82
CA SER A 74 -2.45 -8.24 5.75
C SER A 74 -1.14 -7.46 5.95
N VAL A 75 -1.24 -6.28 6.55
CA VAL A 75 -0.07 -5.51 6.98
C VAL A 75 0.78 -6.26 8.01
N ALA A 76 0.16 -7.10 8.84
CA ALA A 76 0.86 -7.94 9.82
C ALA A 76 1.76 -8.98 9.14
N GLU A 77 1.22 -9.65 8.11
CA GLU A 77 1.99 -10.62 7.32
C GLU A 77 3.10 -9.94 6.53
N PHE A 78 2.82 -8.74 5.98
CA PHE A 78 3.84 -7.95 5.31
C PHE A 78 5.00 -7.60 6.24
N THR A 79 4.73 -7.05 7.44
CA THR A 79 5.79 -6.67 8.37
C THR A 79 6.58 -7.86 8.87
N ALA A 80 5.91 -9.00 9.15
CA ALA A 80 6.54 -10.25 9.53
C ALA A 80 7.44 -10.84 8.44
N ALA A 81 7.09 -10.66 7.16
CA ALA A 81 7.90 -11.11 6.03
C ALA A 81 9.03 -10.12 5.69
N ALA A 82 8.81 -8.82 5.83
CA ALA A 82 9.77 -7.80 5.45
C ALA A 82 10.92 -7.61 6.46
N ASP A 83 10.67 -7.74 7.79
CA ASP A 83 11.72 -7.56 8.81
C ASP A 83 12.89 -8.54 8.65
N PRO A 84 12.69 -9.87 8.48
CA PRO A 84 13.78 -10.81 8.24
C PRO A 84 14.56 -10.49 6.96
N LEU A 85 13.89 -10.02 5.90
CA LEU A 85 14.54 -9.63 4.65
C LEU A 85 15.45 -8.42 4.84
N ILE A 86 15.01 -7.39 5.58
CA ILE A 86 15.83 -6.23 5.90
C ILE A 86 17.11 -6.68 6.64
N ARG A 87 16.97 -7.55 7.64
CA ARG A 87 18.10 -8.05 8.42
C ARG A 87 19.06 -8.88 7.59
N ASP A 88 18.56 -9.76 6.72
CA ASP A 88 19.37 -10.57 5.83
C ASP A 88 20.14 -9.71 4.81
N ILE A 89 19.45 -8.78 4.14
CA ILE A 89 20.08 -7.86 3.18
C ILE A 89 21.19 -7.06 3.87
N THR A 90 20.90 -6.52 5.07
CA THR A 90 21.88 -5.78 5.87
C THR A 90 23.07 -6.65 6.28
N ALA A 91 22.83 -7.90 6.71
CA ALA A 91 23.88 -8.83 7.11
C ALA A 91 24.83 -9.20 5.94
N ARG A 92 24.32 -9.16 4.70
CA ARG A 92 25.13 -9.33 3.48
C ARG A 92 25.86 -8.05 3.04
N GLY A 93 25.79 -6.97 3.84
CA GLY A 93 26.41 -5.69 3.55
C GLY A 93 25.71 -4.86 2.48
N ARG A 94 24.48 -5.21 2.13
CA ARG A 94 23.68 -4.53 1.10
C ARG A 94 22.64 -3.58 1.70
N LEU A 95 22.17 -2.63 0.88
CA LEU A 95 21.17 -1.64 1.30
C LEU A 95 19.75 -2.16 1.05
N PRO A 96 18.92 -2.36 2.09
CA PRO A 96 17.51 -2.67 1.89
C PRO A 96 16.73 -1.41 1.47
N LEU A 97 16.01 -1.52 0.34
CA LEU A 97 15.11 -0.50 -0.17
C LEU A 97 13.66 -0.98 -0.05
N VAL A 98 12.83 -0.29 0.73
CA VAL A 98 11.39 -0.60 0.86
C VAL A 98 10.60 0.30 -0.07
N VAL A 99 10.00 -0.27 -1.12
CA VAL A 99 9.45 0.49 -2.24
C VAL A 99 7.99 0.20 -2.47
N GLY A 100 7.12 1.22 -2.44
CA GLY A 100 5.72 0.98 -2.75
C GLY A 100 4.78 2.16 -2.57
N GLY A 101 3.52 1.93 -2.94
CA GLY A 101 2.43 2.89 -2.80
C GLY A 101 1.55 2.64 -1.58
N THR A 102 1.69 1.51 -0.88
CA THR A 102 0.89 1.17 0.29
C THR A 102 1.52 1.80 1.53
N GLY A 103 1.15 3.05 1.80
CA GLY A 103 1.73 3.82 2.90
C GLY A 103 1.57 3.15 4.27
N LEU A 104 0.48 2.39 4.48
CA LEU A 104 0.29 1.60 5.71
C LEU A 104 1.42 0.56 5.89
N TYR A 105 1.84 -0.13 4.82
CA TYR A 105 2.90 -1.11 4.88
C TYR A 105 4.24 -0.46 5.28
N ILE A 106 4.63 0.59 4.56
CA ILE A 106 5.89 1.31 4.82
C ILE A 106 5.90 1.87 6.25
N THR A 107 4.83 2.58 6.65
CA THR A 107 4.77 3.20 7.98
C THR A 107 4.82 2.17 9.10
N SER A 108 4.03 1.07 8.98
CA SER A 108 3.99 0.03 10.00
C SER A 108 5.34 -0.67 10.16
N LEU A 109 6.00 -0.98 9.04
CA LEU A 109 7.32 -1.61 9.05
C LEU A 109 8.37 -0.69 9.69
N LEU A 110 8.48 0.54 9.21
CA LEU A 110 9.50 1.48 9.69
C LEU A 110 9.30 1.89 11.15
N SER A 111 8.06 1.99 11.60
CA SER A 111 7.76 2.28 13.00
C SER A 111 7.85 1.06 13.92
N GLY A 112 8.06 -0.13 13.38
CA GLY A 112 8.11 -1.37 14.16
C GLY A 112 6.78 -1.74 14.82
N MET A 113 5.63 -1.39 14.20
CA MET A 113 4.33 -1.73 14.76
C MET A 113 4.21 -3.24 14.96
N ALA A 114 3.96 -3.64 16.20
CA ALA A 114 3.67 -5.02 16.54
C ALA A 114 2.20 -5.32 16.27
N PHE A 115 1.94 -6.32 15.44
CA PHE A 115 0.60 -6.83 15.20
C PHE A 115 0.42 -8.12 16.00
N ALA A 116 -0.49 -8.10 16.98
CA ALA A 116 -0.88 -9.33 17.66
C ALA A 116 -1.58 -10.26 16.65
N PRO A 117 -1.31 -11.57 16.69
CA PRO A 117 -2.08 -12.53 15.90
C PRO A 117 -3.54 -12.46 16.36
N GLU A 118 -4.40 -11.93 15.53
CA GLU A 118 -5.81 -11.82 15.82
C GLU A 118 -6.54 -13.05 15.26
N LYS A 119 -7.14 -13.82 16.15
CA LYS A 119 -8.17 -14.78 15.75
C LYS A 119 -9.44 -13.97 15.46
N THR A 120 -9.63 -13.59 14.22
CA THR A 120 -10.91 -13.02 13.77
C THR A 120 -11.86 -14.15 13.40
N ASP A 121 -13.05 -14.12 13.98
CA ASP A 121 -14.14 -14.98 13.54
C ASP A 121 -14.87 -14.31 12.37
N PRO A 122 -14.84 -14.86 11.16
CA PRO A 122 -15.56 -14.31 10.01
C PRO A 122 -17.06 -14.11 10.26
N ALA A 123 -17.66 -14.89 11.18
CA ALA A 123 -19.06 -14.78 11.54
C ALA A 123 -19.38 -13.44 12.27
N ILE A 124 -18.44 -12.93 13.07
CA ILE A 124 -18.59 -11.62 13.73
C ILE A 124 -18.68 -10.53 12.66
N ARG A 125 -17.76 -10.51 11.71
CA ARG A 125 -17.76 -9.52 10.63
C ARG A 125 -19.01 -9.59 9.78
N ALA A 126 -19.44 -10.80 9.39
CA ALA A 126 -20.66 -11.00 8.60
C ALA A 126 -21.90 -10.48 9.33
N ARG A 127 -22.03 -10.75 10.64
CA ARG A 127 -23.12 -10.25 11.47
C ARG A 127 -23.09 -8.71 11.59
N LEU A 128 -21.93 -8.12 11.83
CA LEU A 128 -21.80 -6.66 11.91
C LEU A 128 -22.13 -6.00 10.57
N GLN A 129 -21.75 -6.62 9.44
CA GLN A 129 -22.12 -6.13 8.12
C GLN A 129 -23.65 -6.20 7.91
N ALA A 130 -24.28 -7.33 8.22
CA ALA A 130 -25.74 -7.47 8.13
C ALA A 130 -26.47 -6.45 9.02
N ARG A 131 -25.97 -6.18 10.22
CA ARG A 131 -26.50 -5.10 11.08
C ARG A 131 -26.34 -3.72 10.44
N ALA A 132 -25.21 -3.44 9.81
CA ALA A 132 -25.00 -2.19 9.11
C ALA A 132 -25.99 -2.00 7.95
N ASP A 133 -26.32 -3.09 7.25
CA ASP A 133 -27.25 -3.07 6.12
C ASP A 133 -28.73 -2.87 6.58
N THR A 134 -29.07 -3.35 7.79
CA THR A 134 -30.44 -3.27 8.35
C THR A 134 -30.67 -2.08 9.27
N GLU A 135 -29.74 -1.79 10.17
CA GLU A 135 -29.84 -0.74 11.19
C GLU A 135 -29.19 0.59 10.74
N GLY A 136 -28.36 0.52 9.68
CA GLY A 136 -27.55 1.63 9.20
C GLY A 136 -26.21 1.79 9.92
N GLY A 137 -25.23 2.33 9.20
CA GLY A 137 -23.86 2.54 9.74
C GLY A 137 -23.81 3.48 10.96
N ALA A 138 -24.76 4.38 11.10
CA ALA A 138 -24.85 5.31 12.24
C ALA A 138 -25.09 4.58 13.58
N ALA A 139 -25.87 3.50 13.57
CA ALA A 139 -26.13 2.69 14.77
C ALA A 139 -24.82 2.03 15.29
N LEU A 140 -24.06 1.42 14.37
CA LEU A 140 -22.77 0.82 14.68
C LEU A 140 -21.75 1.85 15.17
N TYR A 141 -21.74 3.05 14.56
CA TYR A 141 -20.87 4.12 15.01
C TYR A 141 -21.21 4.62 16.42
N ALA A 142 -22.51 4.75 16.74
CA ALA A 142 -22.94 5.10 18.10
C ALA A 142 -22.56 4.04 19.14
N GLU A 143 -22.56 2.76 18.75
CA GLU A 143 -22.03 1.68 19.59
C GLU A 143 -20.52 1.80 19.81
N LEU A 144 -19.76 2.05 18.73
CA LEU A 144 -18.33 2.29 18.81
C LEU A 144 -17.98 3.48 19.73
N GLN A 145 -18.76 4.57 19.68
CA GLN A 145 -18.57 5.73 20.55
C GLN A 145 -18.70 5.38 22.04
N LYS A 146 -19.56 4.41 22.39
CA LYS A 146 -19.71 3.93 23.80
C LYS A 146 -18.57 3.02 24.22
N ILE A 147 -18.11 2.15 23.31
CA ILE A 147 -17.07 1.15 23.58
C ILE A 147 -15.68 1.77 23.58
N ASP A 148 -15.37 2.56 22.55
CA ASP A 148 -14.04 3.14 22.29
C ASP A 148 -14.16 4.59 21.79
N PRO A 149 -14.48 5.54 22.67
CA PRO A 149 -14.66 6.95 22.30
C PRO A 149 -13.39 7.56 21.70
N ASP A 150 -12.20 7.15 22.18
CA ASP A 150 -10.91 7.64 21.68
C ASP A 150 -10.66 7.25 20.22
N TYR A 151 -11.04 6.03 19.86
CA TYR A 151 -10.94 5.58 18.46
C TYR A 151 -12.06 6.17 17.60
N ALA A 152 -13.27 6.23 18.11
CA ALA A 152 -14.41 6.82 17.40
C ALA A 152 -14.14 8.27 16.98
N ALA A 153 -13.51 9.07 17.84
CA ALA A 153 -13.11 10.45 17.52
C ALA A 153 -12.13 10.57 16.33
N GLN A 154 -11.41 9.49 15.99
CA GLN A 154 -10.44 9.44 14.89
C GLN A 154 -11.02 8.85 13.59
N VAL A 155 -12.25 8.31 13.64
CA VAL A 155 -12.89 7.62 12.52
C VAL A 155 -14.12 8.39 12.08
N HIS A 156 -14.20 8.69 10.78
CA HIS A 156 -15.41 9.32 10.23
C HIS A 156 -16.60 8.34 10.34
N PRO A 157 -17.81 8.78 10.78
CA PRO A 157 -18.97 7.91 10.93
C PRO A 157 -19.30 7.06 9.69
N ASN A 158 -19.11 7.61 8.51
CA ASN A 158 -19.35 6.92 7.23
C ASN A 158 -18.23 5.92 6.85
N ASN A 159 -17.15 5.82 7.63
CA ASN A 159 -16.11 4.84 7.37
C ASN A 159 -16.46 3.49 7.98
N LEU A 160 -17.53 2.91 7.46
CA LEU A 160 -18.09 1.66 7.96
C LEU A 160 -17.09 0.51 8.08
N PRO A 161 -16.17 0.29 7.13
CA PRO A 161 -15.14 -0.75 7.29
C PRO A 161 -14.27 -0.59 8.55
N ARG A 162 -13.95 0.65 8.94
CA ARG A 162 -13.18 0.92 10.16
C ARG A 162 -14.01 0.78 11.42
N VAL A 163 -15.29 1.17 11.36
CA VAL A 163 -16.24 0.99 12.47
C VAL A 163 -16.42 -0.50 12.74
N ILE A 164 -16.75 -1.29 11.71
CA ILE A 164 -16.91 -2.75 11.82
C ILE A 164 -15.63 -3.39 12.36
N ARG A 165 -14.46 -2.99 11.84
CA ARG A 165 -13.18 -3.58 12.31
C ARG A 165 -12.92 -3.34 13.79
N ALA A 166 -13.27 -2.18 14.33
CA ALA A 166 -13.11 -1.88 15.76
C ALA A 166 -14.08 -2.68 16.63
N LEU A 167 -15.33 -2.80 16.19
CA LEU A 167 -16.34 -3.62 16.88
C LEU A 167 -15.99 -5.12 16.81
N GLU A 168 -15.56 -5.62 15.65
CA GLU A 168 -15.08 -6.99 15.45
C GLU A 168 -13.95 -7.33 16.44
N LEU A 169 -12.95 -6.44 16.55
CA LEU A 169 -11.87 -6.61 17.51
C LEU A 169 -12.40 -6.71 18.94
N PHE A 170 -13.27 -5.79 19.33
CA PHE A 170 -13.82 -5.75 20.69
C PHE A 170 -14.65 -6.99 21.00
N GLU A 171 -15.51 -7.42 20.09
CA GLU A 171 -16.33 -8.64 20.27
C GLU A 171 -15.47 -9.91 20.35
N ALA A 172 -14.41 -9.99 19.53
CA ALA A 172 -13.54 -11.16 19.48
C ALA A 172 -12.60 -11.27 20.69
N THR A 173 -12.19 -10.13 21.26
CA THR A 173 -11.06 -10.11 22.23
C THR A 173 -11.34 -9.35 23.52
N GLY A 174 -12.41 -8.56 23.59
CA GLY A 174 -12.68 -7.62 24.68
C GLY A 174 -11.77 -6.39 24.69
N ARG A 175 -10.86 -6.23 23.71
CA ARG A 175 -9.88 -5.14 23.64
C ARG A 175 -10.37 -4.00 22.75
N ARG A 176 -10.10 -2.77 23.18
CA ARG A 176 -10.39 -1.57 22.38
C ARG A 176 -9.34 -1.39 21.30
N MET A 177 -9.74 -0.85 20.15
CA MET A 177 -8.83 -0.53 19.07
C MET A 177 -7.81 0.57 19.47
N SER A 178 -8.23 1.54 20.28
CA SER A 178 -7.36 2.59 20.83
C SER A 178 -6.23 2.01 21.70
N ASP A 179 -6.54 1.04 22.56
CA ASP A 179 -5.57 0.39 23.43
C ASP A 179 -4.61 -0.47 22.62
N GLN A 180 -5.12 -1.28 21.69
CA GLN A 180 -4.30 -2.09 20.80
C GLN A 180 -3.32 -1.23 20.01
N ARG A 181 -3.76 -0.09 19.48
CA ARG A 181 -2.88 0.83 18.73
C ARG A 181 -1.81 1.48 19.59
N ARG A 182 -2.10 1.74 20.86
CA ARG A 182 -1.15 2.30 21.81
C ARG A 182 -0.05 1.29 22.14
N GLU A 183 -0.44 0.07 22.43
CA GLU A 183 0.47 -1.03 22.75
C GLU A 183 1.29 -1.52 21.54
N ALA A 184 0.72 -1.42 20.34
CA ALA A 184 1.40 -1.83 19.10
C ALA A 184 2.62 -0.97 18.74
N ARG A 185 2.76 0.23 19.31
CA ARG A 185 3.89 1.14 19.01
C ARG A 185 5.05 0.83 19.96
N PRO A 186 6.21 0.43 19.43
CA PRO A 186 7.41 0.29 20.27
C PRO A 186 7.90 1.65 20.75
N ALA A 187 8.68 1.67 21.83
CA ALA A 187 9.30 2.89 22.36
C ALA A 187 10.29 3.51 21.35
N GLU A 188 10.94 2.68 20.56
CA GLU A 188 11.90 3.10 19.53
C GLU A 188 11.66 2.39 18.19
N ALA A 189 11.89 3.11 17.09
CA ALA A 189 11.86 2.51 15.75
C ALA A 189 13.01 1.47 15.61
N PRO A 190 12.74 0.32 14.95
CA PRO A 190 13.73 -0.76 14.82
C PRO A 190 14.83 -0.46 13.79
N TYR A 191 14.65 0.57 12.97
CA TYR A 191 15.53 0.93 11.87
C TYR A 191 15.92 2.41 11.93
N HIS A 192 17.11 2.72 11.38
CA HIS A 192 17.40 4.06 10.87
C HIS A 192 16.83 4.14 9.46
N ALA A 193 15.88 5.02 9.23
CA ALA A 193 15.16 5.08 7.96
C ALA A 193 15.25 6.46 7.31
N LEU A 194 15.61 6.48 6.01
CA LEU A 194 15.43 7.62 5.13
C LEU A 194 14.17 7.38 4.29
N CYS A 195 13.16 8.23 4.43
CA CYS A 195 11.91 8.11 3.68
C CYS A 195 11.88 9.14 2.54
N LEU A 196 12.01 8.69 1.31
CA LEU A 196 11.91 9.50 0.09
C LEU A 196 10.49 9.37 -0.47
N CYS A 197 9.78 10.49 -0.61
CA CYS A 197 8.41 10.52 -1.14
C CYS A 197 8.36 11.26 -2.47
N LEU A 198 7.99 10.56 -3.54
CA LEU A 198 7.89 11.11 -4.88
C LEU A 198 6.52 11.74 -5.12
N THR A 199 6.51 12.88 -5.79
CA THR A 199 5.29 13.53 -6.28
C THR A 199 5.61 14.50 -7.42
N CYS A 200 4.59 15.21 -7.91
CA CYS A 200 4.74 16.40 -8.73
C CYS A 200 4.23 17.61 -7.96
N ARG A 201 4.83 18.78 -8.17
CA ARG A 201 4.35 20.06 -7.64
C ARG A 201 3.02 20.40 -8.29
N ASP A 202 3.01 20.35 -9.62
CA ASP A 202 1.77 20.48 -10.38
C ASP A 202 1.01 19.13 -10.42
N ARG A 203 -0.22 19.15 -9.88
CA ARG A 203 -1.11 17.99 -9.92
C ARG A 203 -1.52 17.59 -11.33
N ALA A 204 -1.58 18.53 -12.27
CA ALA A 204 -1.94 18.24 -13.64
C ALA A 204 -0.91 17.30 -14.29
N VAL A 205 0.38 17.49 -13.99
CA VAL A 205 1.45 16.60 -14.46
C VAL A 205 1.24 15.17 -13.91
N LEU A 206 0.97 15.03 -12.62
CA LEU A 206 0.71 13.71 -12.04
C LEU A 206 -0.53 13.05 -12.66
N TYR A 207 -1.60 13.81 -12.88
CA TYR A 207 -2.84 13.26 -13.44
C TYR A 207 -2.66 12.86 -14.90
N SER A 208 -1.95 13.64 -15.72
CA SER A 208 -1.60 13.27 -17.10
C SER A 208 -0.79 11.97 -17.14
N ARG A 209 0.16 11.77 -16.21
CA ARG A 209 0.92 10.51 -16.09
C ARG A 209 0.03 9.34 -15.69
N ILE A 210 -0.94 9.56 -14.81
CA ILE A 210 -1.91 8.54 -14.40
C ILE A 210 -2.79 8.15 -15.59
N ASP A 211 -3.33 9.13 -16.29
CA ASP A 211 -4.26 8.90 -17.39
C ASP A 211 -3.56 8.14 -18.54
N ARG A 212 -2.35 8.58 -18.94
CA ARG A 212 -1.52 7.85 -19.90
C ARG A 212 -1.23 6.41 -19.48
N ARG A 213 -0.88 6.19 -18.22
CA ARG A 213 -0.65 4.84 -17.68
C ARG A 213 -1.87 3.95 -17.78
N VAL A 214 -3.07 4.49 -17.55
CA VAL A 214 -4.32 3.73 -17.71
C VAL A 214 -4.56 3.38 -19.18
N ASP A 215 -4.27 4.30 -20.11
CA ASP A 215 -4.37 4.02 -21.55
C ASP A 215 -3.39 2.89 -21.94
N GLU A 216 -2.14 2.97 -21.48
CA GLU A 216 -1.12 1.92 -21.66
C GLU A 216 -1.58 0.56 -21.06
N MET A 217 -2.25 0.54 -19.89
CA MET A 217 -2.81 -0.68 -19.33
C MET A 217 -3.88 -1.31 -20.23
N VAL A 218 -4.75 -0.50 -20.82
CA VAL A 218 -5.79 -0.98 -21.73
C VAL A 218 -5.16 -1.58 -23.01
N GLU A 219 -4.13 -0.94 -23.55
CA GLU A 219 -3.38 -1.43 -24.71
C GLU A 219 -2.61 -2.74 -24.39
N ASN A 220 -2.11 -2.88 -23.15
CA ASN A 220 -1.33 -4.03 -22.71
C ASN A 220 -2.17 -5.19 -22.13
N GLY A 221 -3.50 -5.18 -22.30
CA GLY A 221 -4.34 -6.33 -22.00
C GLY A 221 -4.89 -6.39 -20.56
N VAL A 222 -5.04 -5.25 -19.89
CA VAL A 222 -5.68 -5.23 -18.54
C VAL A 222 -7.08 -5.81 -18.55
N LEU A 223 -7.78 -5.81 -19.69
CA LEU A 223 -9.12 -6.40 -19.82
C LEU A 223 -9.12 -7.91 -19.60
N ASP A 224 -8.09 -8.62 -20.07
CA ASP A 224 -7.98 -10.06 -19.88
C ASP A 224 -7.74 -10.41 -18.41
N GLU A 225 -6.87 -9.66 -17.74
CA GLU A 225 -6.69 -9.78 -16.29
C GLU A 225 -7.98 -9.44 -15.52
N ALA A 226 -8.64 -8.34 -15.89
CA ALA A 226 -9.90 -7.92 -15.26
C ALA A 226 -11.01 -8.96 -15.46
N ARG A 227 -11.05 -9.63 -16.61
CA ARG A 227 -11.97 -10.72 -16.89
C ARG A 227 -11.68 -11.92 -15.99
N GLN A 228 -10.43 -12.31 -15.85
CA GLN A 228 -10.03 -13.36 -14.93
C GLN A 228 -10.45 -13.03 -13.49
N VAL A 229 -10.21 -11.80 -13.04
CA VAL A 229 -10.62 -11.35 -11.69
C VAL A 229 -12.15 -11.36 -11.54
N TYR A 230 -12.89 -10.94 -12.56
CA TYR A 230 -14.35 -10.95 -12.56
C TYR A 230 -14.92 -12.37 -12.44
N ASP A 231 -14.39 -13.30 -13.23
CA ASP A 231 -14.85 -14.70 -13.26
C ASP A 231 -14.55 -15.43 -11.94
N HIS A 232 -13.49 -15.00 -11.21
CA HIS A 232 -13.08 -15.58 -9.92
C HIS A 232 -13.35 -14.65 -8.73
N ARG A 233 -14.22 -13.64 -8.84
CA ARG A 233 -14.38 -12.57 -7.83
C ARG A 233 -14.77 -13.06 -6.44
N ASP A 234 -15.42 -14.19 -6.34
CA ASP A 234 -15.80 -14.78 -5.05
C ASP A 234 -14.59 -15.39 -4.32
N ALA A 235 -13.61 -15.91 -5.08
CA ALA A 235 -12.36 -16.45 -4.57
C ALA A 235 -11.31 -15.32 -4.40
N TYR A 236 -11.19 -14.40 -5.34
CA TYR A 236 -10.23 -13.29 -5.36
C TYR A 236 -10.71 -12.07 -4.58
N ARG A 237 -11.18 -12.26 -3.35
CA ARG A 237 -11.88 -11.24 -2.55
C ARG A 237 -11.13 -9.91 -2.45
N THR A 238 -9.81 -9.95 -2.31
CA THR A 238 -8.98 -8.73 -2.22
C THR A 238 -8.75 -8.13 -3.60
N ALA A 239 -8.35 -8.93 -4.58
CA ALA A 239 -8.09 -8.49 -5.94
C ALA A 239 -9.36 -7.96 -6.64
N ALA A 240 -10.52 -8.56 -6.39
CA ALA A 240 -11.80 -8.09 -6.92
C ALA A 240 -12.20 -6.68 -6.44
N GLN A 241 -11.63 -6.21 -5.34
CA GLN A 241 -11.83 -4.85 -4.83
C GLN A 241 -10.73 -3.87 -5.28
N ALA A 242 -9.70 -4.37 -5.95
CA ALA A 242 -8.59 -3.54 -6.39
C ALA A 242 -9.01 -2.55 -7.50
N ILE A 243 -8.37 -1.40 -7.50
CA ILE A 243 -8.43 -0.46 -8.62
C ILE A 243 -7.61 -1.07 -9.76
N GLY A 244 -8.17 -1.06 -10.95
CA GLY A 244 -7.57 -1.69 -12.13
C GLY A 244 -8.43 -2.83 -12.69
N TYR A 245 -9.33 -3.41 -11.88
CA TYR A 245 -10.14 -4.55 -12.30
C TYR A 245 -11.65 -4.26 -12.17
N LYS A 246 -12.12 -3.90 -10.99
CA LYS A 246 -13.55 -3.72 -10.72
C LYS A 246 -14.22 -2.65 -11.56
N GLU A 247 -13.46 -1.69 -12.07
CA GLU A 247 -13.96 -0.64 -12.94
C GLU A 247 -14.42 -1.18 -14.29
N PHE A 248 -13.93 -2.38 -14.71
CA PHE A 248 -14.33 -3.09 -15.92
C PHE A 248 -15.50 -4.08 -15.71
N PHE A 249 -15.93 -4.36 -14.49
CA PHE A 249 -17.04 -5.28 -14.23
C PHE A 249 -18.33 -4.88 -14.96
N PRO A 250 -18.73 -3.59 -14.99
CA PRO A 250 -19.91 -3.16 -15.76
C PRO A 250 -19.80 -3.41 -17.28
N TYR A 251 -18.58 -3.44 -17.84
CA TYR A 251 -18.37 -3.80 -19.22
C TYR A 251 -18.67 -5.28 -19.47
N PHE A 252 -18.24 -6.17 -18.58
CA PHE A 252 -18.51 -7.60 -18.67
C PHE A 252 -20.00 -7.93 -18.43
N GLU A 253 -20.68 -7.12 -17.66
CA GLU A 253 -22.14 -7.21 -17.40
C GLU A 253 -22.98 -6.57 -18.51
N GLY A 254 -22.36 -5.93 -19.50
CA GLY A 254 -23.06 -5.25 -20.59
C GLY A 254 -23.79 -3.96 -20.19
N THR A 255 -23.46 -3.39 -19.01
CA THR A 255 -24.11 -2.18 -18.44
C THR A 255 -23.33 -0.91 -18.72
N ALA A 256 -22.08 -0.99 -19.21
CA ALA A 256 -21.25 0.13 -19.62
C ALA A 256 -20.34 -0.26 -20.81
N ASN A 257 -19.92 0.72 -21.60
CA ASN A 257 -18.94 0.49 -22.66
C ASN A 257 -17.50 0.61 -22.13
N LEU A 258 -16.53 0.17 -22.94
CA LEU A 258 -15.12 0.17 -22.56
C LEU A 258 -14.57 1.57 -22.26
N THR A 259 -14.95 2.58 -23.04
CA THR A 259 -14.53 3.96 -22.85
C THR A 259 -14.99 4.49 -21.49
N GLU A 260 -16.24 4.24 -21.11
CA GLU A 260 -16.77 4.62 -19.80
C GLU A 260 -16.01 3.94 -18.65
N CYS A 261 -15.71 2.66 -18.78
CA CYS A 261 -14.97 1.91 -17.78
C CYS A 261 -13.52 2.43 -17.64
N THR A 262 -12.87 2.76 -18.76
CA THR A 262 -11.53 3.36 -18.78
C THR A 262 -11.51 4.72 -18.09
N GLU A 263 -12.49 5.60 -18.35
CA GLU A 263 -12.59 6.88 -17.67
C GLU A 263 -12.88 6.74 -16.16
N ARG A 264 -13.70 5.75 -15.77
CA ARG A 264 -13.90 5.39 -14.34
C ARG A 264 -12.58 4.94 -13.70
N LEU A 265 -11.77 4.14 -14.39
CA LEU A 265 -10.47 3.70 -13.90
C LEU A 265 -9.51 4.87 -13.73
N LYS A 266 -9.40 5.79 -14.73
CA LYS A 266 -8.60 7.02 -14.60
C LYS A 266 -9.01 7.82 -13.36
N GLN A 267 -10.32 8.05 -13.18
CA GLN A 267 -10.83 8.78 -12.03
C GLN A 267 -10.57 8.07 -10.69
N ALA A 268 -10.77 6.74 -10.63
CA ALA A 268 -10.48 5.94 -9.43
C ALA A 268 -9.00 5.99 -9.06
N THR A 269 -8.11 5.93 -10.06
CA THR A 269 -6.65 5.98 -9.90
C THR A 269 -6.20 7.38 -9.43
N ARG A 270 -6.75 8.47 -9.99
CA ARG A 270 -6.49 9.84 -9.48
C ARG A 270 -6.94 10.00 -8.03
N ASN A 271 -8.09 9.44 -7.66
CA ASN A 271 -8.57 9.46 -6.27
C ASN A 271 -7.68 8.61 -5.34
N TYR A 272 -7.16 7.49 -5.84
CA TYR A 272 -6.20 6.68 -5.09
C TYR A 272 -4.89 7.43 -4.86
N ALA A 273 -4.34 8.08 -5.88
CA ALA A 273 -3.16 8.92 -5.74
C ALA A 273 -3.34 10.03 -4.69
N LYS A 274 -4.51 10.67 -4.63
CA LYS A 274 -4.84 11.64 -3.56
C LYS A 274 -4.78 11.02 -2.16
N ARG A 275 -5.31 9.80 -1.99
CA ARG A 275 -5.26 9.09 -0.70
C ARG A 275 -3.82 8.74 -0.31
N GLN A 276 -3.01 8.28 -1.27
CA GLN A 276 -1.59 7.99 -1.03
C GLN A 276 -0.83 9.25 -0.60
N LEU A 277 -1.00 10.37 -1.32
CA LEU A 277 -0.40 11.66 -0.94
C LEU A 277 -0.84 12.14 0.44
N THR A 278 -2.12 12.00 0.77
CA THR A 278 -2.64 12.34 2.10
C THR A 278 -2.00 11.49 3.19
N TRP A 279 -1.74 10.21 2.91
CA TRP A 279 -1.05 9.33 3.83
C TRP A 279 0.40 9.77 4.06
N PHE A 280 1.18 9.92 2.99
CA PHE A 280 2.60 10.27 3.09
C PHE A 280 2.84 11.66 3.68
N ARG A 281 1.94 12.63 3.49
CA ARG A 281 2.01 13.96 4.12
C ARG A 281 1.90 13.95 5.65
N ARG A 282 1.41 12.88 6.23
CA ARG A 282 1.36 12.70 7.68
C ARG A 282 2.67 12.14 8.25
N GLN A 283 3.62 11.79 7.40
CA GLN A 283 4.95 11.34 7.81
C GLN A 283 5.84 12.57 7.92
N ASN A 284 6.17 12.97 9.17
CA ASN A 284 6.91 14.23 9.43
C ASN A 284 8.33 14.21 8.87
N ASP A 285 8.95 13.01 8.76
CA ASP A 285 10.35 12.84 8.36
C ASP A 285 10.49 12.49 6.87
N ALA A 286 9.41 12.60 6.08
CA ALA A 286 9.46 12.31 4.65
C ALA A 286 10.15 13.43 3.87
N VAL A 287 11.19 13.09 3.12
CA VAL A 287 11.85 13.99 2.17
C VAL A 287 11.12 13.91 0.83
N TRP A 288 10.55 15.04 0.39
CA TRP A 288 9.78 15.11 -0.85
C TRP A 288 10.68 15.40 -2.04
N LEU A 289 10.51 14.61 -3.10
CA LEU A 289 11.17 14.76 -4.40
C LEU A 289 10.11 15.05 -5.47
N TYR A 290 10.34 16.08 -6.25
CA TYR A 290 9.37 16.59 -7.23
C TYR A 290 9.84 16.33 -8.66
N LEU A 291 9.15 15.43 -9.37
CA LEU A 291 9.51 14.97 -10.71
C LEU A 291 9.50 16.08 -11.78
N ASP A 292 8.77 17.15 -11.53
CA ASP A 292 8.58 18.28 -12.44
C ASP A 292 9.47 19.48 -12.11
N GLU A 293 10.35 19.39 -11.12
CA GLU A 293 11.23 20.48 -10.70
C GLU A 293 12.72 20.13 -10.73
N GLU A 294 13.11 18.85 -10.55
CA GLU A 294 14.50 18.47 -10.34
C GLU A 294 14.85 17.10 -10.96
N ASP A 295 16.13 16.82 -11.15
CA ASP A 295 16.61 15.45 -11.35
C ASP A 295 16.50 14.68 -10.03
N ILE A 296 15.37 13.98 -9.87
CA ILE A 296 15.09 13.23 -8.65
C ILE A 296 16.12 12.13 -8.37
N THR A 297 16.76 11.59 -9.41
CA THR A 297 17.75 10.50 -9.25
C THR A 297 19.04 11.05 -8.63
N GLU A 298 19.56 12.14 -9.14
CA GLU A 298 20.73 12.81 -8.59
C GLU A 298 20.48 13.29 -7.15
N ARG A 299 19.33 13.93 -6.93
CA ARG A 299 18.93 14.39 -5.61
C ARG A 299 18.79 13.25 -4.61
N ALA A 300 18.12 12.15 -4.99
CA ALA A 300 17.96 10.97 -4.14
C ALA A 300 19.31 10.33 -3.82
N CYS A 301 20.20 10.18 -4.81
CA CYS A 301 21.55 9.64 -4.59
C CYS A 301 22.35 10.48 -3.59
N THR A 302 22.25 11.81 -3.68
CA THR A 302 22.89 12.73 -2.73
C THR A 302 22.36 12.53 -1.31
N LEU A 303 21.05 12.42 -1.14
CA LEU A 303 20.41 12.19 0.15
C LEU A 303 20.77 10.82 0.74
N VAL A 304 20.75 9.77 -0.08
CA VAL A 304 21.13 8.41 0.37
C VAL A 304 22.60 8.38 0.76
N ARG A 305 23.49 9.01 -0.01
CA ARG A 305 24.91 9.09 0.34
C ARG A 305 25.13 9.79 1.68
N ALA A 306 24.51 10.94 1.89
CA ALA A 306 24.57 11.65 3.16
C ALA A 306 24.03 10.80 4.33
N PHE A 307 22.89 10.12 4.12
CA PHE A 307 22.29 9.23 5.11
C PHE A 307 23.18 8.05 5.49
N LEU A 308 23.94 7.48 4.52
CA LEU A 308 24.84 6.36 4.77
C LEU A 308 26.14 6.79 5.44
N HIS A 309 26.59 8.04 5.25
CA HIS A 309 27.84 8.57 5.83
C HIS A 309 27.65 9.28 7.17
N ASN A 310 26.43 9.68 7.55
CA ASN A 310 26.20 10.24 8.88
C ASN A 310 26.40 9.14 9.94
N GLU A 311 27.55 9.17 10.59
CA GLU A 311 27.77 8.49 11.87
C GLU A 311 26.92 9.21 12.92
N GLU A 312 26.27 8.45 13.80
CA GLU A 312 25.51 8.96 14.93
C GLU A 312 26.41 9.66 15.96
#